data_cd2af4357f7f51e6c43886bbe13eb1e1
#
_entry.id   cd2af4357f7f51e6c43886bbe13eb1e1
#
_cell.length_a   1.000
_cell.length_b   1.000
_cell.length_c   1.000
_cell.angle_alpha   90.00
_cell.angle_beta   90.00
_cell.angle_gamma   90.00
#
_symmetry.space_group_name_H-M   'P 1'
#
loop_
_entity.id
_entity.type
_entity.pdbx_description
1 polymer ?
#
loop_
_entity_poly.entity_id
_entity_poly.type
_entity_poly.pdbx_seq_one_letter_code
_entity_poly.pdbx_strand_id
1 'polypeptide(L)'
;MPAIAEIEVLPLSTAVDRSGDLDGSNDTVVVRIIDEDGLVGIGECDAPPAVVKAFIEMPSSHQWSQSPRRNLVGADPVETVALWERLYEATMYPGRRGLGIHALSAIDIALHDLAGKQLGLPVYKLLGGARRQSLTPYATIFPSLPQGRTIGEVMDEIGRLFARALALGFRAVKMEVLFEGLVSDRELVALIREGRNMLGEGITMALDFGYRWRDWHDARWVLDRIVDCDIYFAEATLQHDDLHGHARLARHSPIRICGAEHAATRWEVREWIEVGQVAVVQPDINRCGGFTEIRRIAEMAELYGVQVVPHGWKTGITAACGRHFQAACPAAPLFEHLSPELFDSPLRRDLVTPEPTIQDGRMTLPEGPGLGVELNPAAVERYLIRG
;
A
#
# COMPACT_ATOMS: atom_id res chain seq x y z
N MET A 1 17.31 -24.89 -6.57
CA MET A 1 17.62 -23.96 -5.46
C MET A 1 17.36 -24.65 -4.13
N PRO A 2 17.94 -24.19 -2.99
CA PRO A 2 17.55 -24.70 -1.69
C PRO A 2 16.04 -24.54 -1.48
N ALA A 3 15.40 -25.61 -1.01
CA ALA A 3 13.96 -25.63 -0.83
C ALA A 3 13.56 -24.84 0.44
N ILE A 4 12.29 -24.49 0.55
CA ILE A 4 11.72 -23.85 1.75
C ILE A 4 11.76 -24.85 2.91
N ALA A 5 12.50 -24.54 3.96
CA ALA A 5 12.59 -25.33 5.18
C ALA A 5 11.55 -24.93 6.22
N GLU A 6 11.32 -23.61 6.39
CA GLU A 6 10.47 -23.11 7.47
C GLU A 6 9.74 -21.83 7.07
N ILE A 7 8.58 -21.60 7.71
CA ILE A 7 7.82 -20.36 7.62
C ILE A 7 7.52 -19.88 9.04
N GLU A 8 7.93 -18.68 9.36
CA GLU A 8 7.62 -18.02 10.62
C GLU A 8 6.64 -16.87 10.40
N VAL A 9 5.72 -16.69 11.32
CA VAL A 9 4.76 -15.58 11.30
C VAL A 9 4.97 -14.75 12.55
N LEU A 10 5.37 -13.50 12.35
CA LEU A 10 5.70 -12.55 13.39
C LEU A 10 4.58 -11.50 13.51
N PRO A 11 3.64 -11.68 14.45
CA PRO A 11 2.67 -10.65 14.76
C PRO A 11 3.34 -9.54 15.56
N LEU A 12 3.32 -8.31 15.06
CA LEU A 12 4.00 -7.17 15.68
C LEU A 12 2.98 -6.08 16.03
N SER A 13 3.18 -5.43 17.19
CA SER A 13 2.37 -4.30 17.61
C SER A 13 3.18 -3.35 18.51
N THR A 14 2.87 -2.07 18.44
CA THR A 14 3.43 -1.06 19.34
C THR A 14 2.89 -1.13 20.77
N ALA A 15 1.91 -1.99 21.03
CA ALA A 15 1.19 -2.14 22.30
C ALA A 15 0.50 -0.85 22.80
N VAL A 16 0.33 0.15 21.95
CA VAL A 16 -0.43 1.36 22.25
C VAL A 16 -1.87 1.13 21.81
N ASP A 17 -2.81 1.27 22.75
CA ASP A 17 -4.23 1.27 22.40
C ASP A 17 -4.55 2.60 21.68
N ARG A 18 -4.68 2.52 20.38
CA ARG A 18 -5.08 3.61 19.49
C ARG A 18 -6.32 3.21 18.69
N SER A 19 -7.24 2.46 19.32
CA SER A 19 -8.47 2.00 18.66
C SER A 19 -9.35 3.12 18.11
N GLY A 20 -9.10 4.37 18.52
CA GLY A 20 -9.73 5.57 17.96
C GLY A 20 -8.95 6.26 16.85
N ASP A 21 -7.73 5.79 16.52
CA ASP A 21 -6.93 6.37 15.46
C ASP A 21 -7.42 5.87 14.09
N LEU A 22 -7.36 6.73 13.09
CA LEU A 22 -7.76 6.38 11.72
C LEU A 22 -6.67 5.63 10.95
N ASP A 23 -5.45 5.62 11.49
CA ASP A 23 -4.33 4.95 10.81
C ASP A 23 -4.15 3.50 11.29
N GLY A 24 -3.75 2.59 10.39
CA GLY A 24 -3.45 1.19 10.66
C GLY A 24 -1.97 0.91 10.96
N SER A 25 -1.19 1.89 11.43
CA SER A 25 0.27 1.78 11.56
C SER A 25 0.76 1.17 12.87
N ASN A 26 -0.16 0.85 13.81
CA ASN A 26 0.19 0.38 15.16
C ASN A 26 0.50 -1.10 15.25
N ASP A 27 0.14 -1.88 14.26
CA ASP A 27 0.41 -3.30 14.16
C ASP A 27 0.77 -3.72 12.73
N THR A 28 1.38 -4.86 12.58
CA THR A 28 1.65 -5.49 11.28
C THR A 28 1.92 -6.98 11.45
N VAL A 29 1.91 -7.71 10.33
CA VAL A 29 2.36 -9.09 10.28
C VAL A 29 3.55 -9.20 9.34
N VAL A 30 4.65 -9.72 9.85
CA VAL A 30 5.79 -10.10 9.02
C VAL A 30 5.82 -11.61 8.87
N VAL A 31 5.92 -12.08 7.63
CA VAL A 31 6.19 -13.48 7.30
C VAL A 31 7.66 -13.61 6.93
N ARG A 32 8.34 -14.59 7.53
CA ARG A 32 9.69 -15.01 7.17
C ARG A 32 9.63 -16.39 6.53
N ILE A 33 10.20 -16.52 5.36
CA ILE A 33 10.38 -17.82 4.69
C ILE A 33 11.88 -18.12 4.69
N ILE A 34 12.23 -19.28 5.26
CA ILE A 34 13.62 -19.68 5.48
C ILE A 34 13.88 -20.91 4.60
N ASP A 35 14.94 -20.89 3.83
CA ASP A 35 15.38 -22.04 3.04
C ASP A 35 16.29 -23.00 3.80
N GLU A 36 16.64 -24.13 3.17
CA GLU A 36 17.52 -25.17 3.75
C GLU A 36 18.94 -24.67 4.09
N ASP A 37 19.40 -23.59 3.46
CA ASP A 37 20.69 -22.96 3.73
C ASP A 37 20.61 -21.86 4.80
N GLY A 38 19.40 -21.57 5.31
CA GLY A 38 19.14 -20.54 6.32
C GLY A 38 18.99 -19.13 5.76
N LEU A 39 18.88 -18.96 4.45
CA LEU A 39 18.59 -17.65 3.84
C LEU A 39 17.12 -17.29 4.09
N VAL A 40 16.86 -16.01 4.41
CA VAL A 40 15.56 -15.55 4.85
C VAL A 40 14.97 -14.55 3.87
N GLY A 41 13.78 -14.84 3.36
CA GLY A 41 12.92 -13.87 2.69
C GLY A 41 11.89 -13.29 3.66
N ILE A 42 11.57 -12.02 3.51
CA ILE A 42 10.62 -11.30 4.36
C ILE A 42 9.47 -10.72 3.54
N GLY A 43 8.26 -10.73 4.14
CA GLY A 43 7.08 -10.10 3.54
C GLY A 43 6.15 -9.59 4.62
N GLU A 44 5.26 -8.70 4.25
CA GLU A 44 4.34 -8.01 5.15
C GLU A 44 2.93 -8.04 4.61
N CYS A 45 1.93 -8.03 5.49
CA CYS A 45 0.56 -7.73 5.09
C CYS A 45 -0.14 -6.80 6.10
N ASP A 46 -1.12 -6.09 5.58
CA ASP A 46 -1.98 -5.17 6.35
C ASP A 46 -3.28 -5.87 6.74
N ALA A 47 -3.25 -6.59 7.86
CA ALA A 47 -4.41 -7.27 8.41
C ALA A 47 -4.16 -7.61 9.90
N PRO A 48 -5.21 -7.91 10.69
CA PRO A 48 -5.08 -8.24 12.12
C PRO A 48 -4.08 -9.36 12.37
N PRO A 49 -3.00 -9.13 13.14
CA PRO A 49 -1.85 -10.03 13.23
C PRO A 49 -2.19 -11.44 13.71
N ALA A 50 -3.00 -11.56 14.75
CA ALA A 50 -3.37 -12.86 15.31
C ALA A 50 -4.19 -13.71 14.31
N VAL A 51 -5.03 -13.05 13.50
CA VAL A 51 -5.90 -13.76 12.54
C VAL A 51 -5.09 -14.26 11.35
N VAL A 52 -4.16 -13.44 10.84
CA VAL A 52 -3.23 -13.85 9.75
C VAL A 52 -2.36 -15.03 10.22
N LYS A 53 -1.81 -14.96 11.43
CA LYS A 53 -1.04 -16.07 12.01
C LYS A 53 -1.88 -17.34 12.05
N ALA A 54 -3.09 -17.27 12.60
CA ALA A 54 -4.00 -18.41 12.67
C ALA A 54 -4.35 -18.97 11.27
N PHE A 55 -4.51 -18.10 10.26
CA PHE A 55 -4.79 -18.53 8.90
C PHE A 55 -3.60 -19.27 8.25
N ILE A 56 -2.38 -18.75 8.41
CA ILE A 56 -1.17 -19.39 7.84
C ILE A 56 -0.88 -20.73 8.50
N GLU A 57 -1.12 -20.84 9.80
CA GLU A 57 -0.83 -22.01 10.63
C GLU A 57 -2.00 -22.99 10.77
N MET A 58 -3.17 -22.69 10.18
CA MET A 58 -4.36 -23.53 10.31
C MET A 58 -4.11 -24.97 9.89
N PRO A 59 -4.75 -25.96 10.50
CA PRO A 59 -4.70 -27.33 10.04
C PRO A 59 -5.42 -27.49 8.69
N SER A 60 -4.93 -28.40 7.84
CA SER A 60 -5.62 -28.75 6.61
C SER A 60 -6.89 -29.54 6.93
N SER A 61 -8.00 -29.18 6.30
CA SER A 61 -9.31 -29.84 6.46
C SER A 61 -9.67 -30.68 5.20
N HIS A 62 -9.64 -30.06 4.02
CA HIS A 62 -9.92 -30.70 2.73
C HIS A 62 -9.18 -29.98 1.61
N GLN A 63 -9.30 -30.45 0.36
CA GLN A 63 -8.49 -29.95 -0.78
C GLN A 63 -8.54 -28.44 -1.03
N TRP A 64 -9.61 -27.74 -0.65
CA TRP A 64 -9.78 -26.28 -0.82
C TRP A 64 -9.68 -25.49 0.49
N SER A 65 -9.28 -26.16 1.58
CA SER A 65 -9.05 -25.56 2.90
C SER A 65 -7.83 -26.21 3.53
N GLN A 66 -6.66 -25.85 3.01
CA GLN A 66 -5.38 -26.41 3.43
C GLN A 66 -4.51 -25.35 4.10
N SER A 67 -3.61 -25.81 4.95
CA SER A 67 -2.58 -24.97 5.58
C SER A 67 -1.66 -24.35 4.53
N PRO A 68 -1.54 -23.02 4.45
CA PRO A 68 -0.51 -22.38 3.62
C PRO A 68 0.90 -22.86 3.94
N ARG A 69 1.25 -22.96 5.22
CA ARG A 69 2.56 -23.47 5.69
C ARG A 69 2.87 -24.85 5.09
N ARG A 70 1.93 -25.79 5.18
CA ARG A 70 2.14 -27.15 4.68
C ARG A 70 2.30 -27.23 3.17
N ASN A 71 1.71 -26.31 2.44
CA ASN A 71 1.81 -26.24 0.98
C ASN A 71 3.13 -25.65 0.47
N LEU A 72 3.88 -24.98 1.34
CA LEU A 72 5.11 -24.29 0.97
C LEU A 72 6.38 -25.03 1.38
N VAL A 73 6.41 -25.69 2.55
CA VAL A 73 7.60 -26.42 3.01
C VAL A 73 7.99 -27.51 1.99
N GLY A 74 9.26 -27.54 1.63
CA GLY A 74 9.82 -28.43 0.61
C GLY A 74 9.67 -27.93 -0.84
N ALA A 75 9.03 -26.79 -1.08
CA ALA A 75 8.87 -26.20 -2.41
C ALA A 75 10.12 -25.36 -2.80
N ASP A 76 10.32 -25.17 -4.10
CA ASP A 76 11.32 -24.25 -4.64
C ASP A 76 10.79 -22.80 -4.57
N PRO A 77 11.42 -21.89 -3.79
CA PRO A 77 10.93 -20.52 -3.60
C PRO A 77 10.98 -19.66 -4.87
N VAL A 78 11.74 -20.06 -5.90
CA VAL A 78 11.81 -19.33 -7.18
C VAL A 78 10.54 -19.52 -8.02
N GLU A 79 9.76 -20.57 -7.77
CA GLU A 79 8.48 -20.82 -8.45
C GLU A 79 7.33 -19.94 -7.90
N THR A 80 7.57 -18.66 -7.73
CA THR A 80 6.66 -17.72 -7.02
C THR A 80 5.22 -17.77 -7.56
N VAL A 81 5.04 -17.74 -8.89
CA VAL A 81 3.72 -17.77 -9.53
C VAL A 81 3.01 -19.10 -9.31
N ALA A 82 3.71 -20.21 -9.47
CA ALA A 82 3.14 -21.55 -9.26
C ALA A 82 2.74 -21.77 -7.80
N LEU A 83 3.56 -21.27 -6.86
CA LEU A 83 3.26 -21.31 -5.43
C LEU A 83 2.05 -20.42 -5.08
N TRP A 84 1.96 -19.24 -5.68
CA TRP A 84 0.80 -18.36 -5.50
C TRP A 84 -0.51 -19.06 -5.94
N GLU A 85 -0.53 -19.65 -7.15
CA GLU A 85 -1.71 -20.35 -7.67
C GLU A 85 -2.09 -21.55 -6.78
N ARG A 86 -1.09 -22.34 -6.37
CA ARG A 86 -1.29 -23.46 -5.44
C ARG A 86 -1.94 -23.00 -4.13
N LEU A 87 -1.45 -21.91 -3.53
CA LEU A 87 -1.98 -21.39 -2.29
C LEU A 87 -3.40 -20.82 -2.47
N TYR A 88 -3.64 -20.12 -3.58
CA TYR A 88 -4.96 -19.57 -3.88
C TYR A 88 -6.01 -20.69 -3.99
N GLU A 89 -5.71 -21.79 -4.69
CA GLU A 89 -6.58 -22.96 -4.79
C GLU A 89 -6.73 -23.65 -3.44
N ALA A 90 -5.64 -23.90 -2.73
CA ALA A 90 -5.62 -24.58 -1.45
C ALA A 90 -6.42 -23.86 -0.36
N THR A 91 -6.53 -22.54 -0.45
CA THR A 91 -7.25 -21.70 0.52
C THR A 91 -8.54 -21.09 -0.02
N MET A 92 -9.06 -21.60 -1.12
CA MET A 92 -10.21 -21.02 -1.81
C MET A 92 -11.45 -20.86 -0.91
N TYR A 93 -11.74 -21.81 -0.02
CA TYR A 93 -12.89 -21.73 0.86
C TYR A 93 -12.74 -20.70 1.98
N PRO A 94 -11.63 -20.71 2.75
CA PRO A 94 -11.48 -19.76 3.85
C PRO A 94 -10.98 -18.39 3.40
N GLY A 95 -10.35 -18.26 2.23
CA GLY A 95 -9.52 -17.10 1.99
C GLY A 95 -9.41 -16.54 0.58
N ARG A 96 -10.30 -16.88 -0.36
CA ARG A 96 -10.18 -16.37 -1.75
C ARG A 96 -10.37 -14.85 -1.93
N ARG A 97 -10.77 -14.15 -0.88
CA ARG A 97 -10.93 -12.68 -0.82
C ARG A 97 -10.55 -12.17 0.56
N GLY A 98 -10.34 -10.87 0.67
CA GLY A 98 -10.03 -10.20 1.94
C GLY A 98 -8.83 -10.82 2.65
N LEU A 99 -8.96 -11.12 3.91
CA LEU A 99 -7.88 -11.53 4.82
C LEU A 99 -7.03 -12.71 4.31
N GLY A 100 -7.62 -13.69 3.63
CA GLY A 100 -6.85 -14.79 3.04
C GLY A 100 -5.88 -14.31 1.96
N ILE A 101 -6.28 -13.35 1.15
CA ILE A 101 -5.41 -12.75 0.14
C ILE A 101 -4.36 -11.84 0.78
N HIS A 102 -4.68 -11.15 1.89
CA HIS A 102 -3.68 -10.39 2.66
C HIS A 102 -2.58 -11.33 3.17
N ALA A 103 -2.93 -12.49 3.72
CA ALA A 103 -1.96 -13.49 4.13
C ALA A 103 -1.11 -14.02 2.95
N LEU A 104 -1.75 -14.26 1.79
CA LEU A 104 -1.04 -14.62 0.56
C LEU A 104 -0.10 -13.49 0.09
N SER A 105 -0.47 -12.22 0.30
CA SER A 105 0.40 -11.08 -0.04
C SER A 105 1.71 -11.15 0.73
N ALA A 106 1.65 -11.33 2.05
CA ALA A 106 2.85 -11.45 2.88
C ALA A 106 3.73 -12.63 2.45
N ILE A 107 3.13 -13.77 2.14
CA ILE A 107 3.84 -14.96 1.66
C ILE A 107 4.49 -14.69 0.30
N ASP A 108 3.78 -14.13 -0.65
CA ASP A 108 4.28 -13.86 -2.01
C ASP A 108 5.42 -12.84 -2.01
N ILE A 109 5.31 -11.80 -1.17
CA ILE A 109 6.39 -10.81 -0.98
C ILE A 109 7.62 -11.51 -0.42
N ALA A 110 7.47 -12.36 0.61
CA ALA A 110 8.58 -13.10 1.20
C ALA A 110 9.23 -14.09 0.21
N LEU A 111 8.42 -14.74 -0.65
CA LEU A 111 8.91 -15.60 -1.72
C LEU A 111 9.75 -14.83 -2.73
N HIS A 112 9.29 -13.65 -3.17
CA HIS A 112 10.04 -12.81 -4.10
C HIS A 112 11.34 -12.28 -3.48
N ASP A 113 11.33 -11.93 -2.19
CA ASP A 113 12.53 -11.52 -1.47
C ASP A 113 13.53 -12.68 -1.39
N LEU A 114 13.09 -13.87 -0.98
CA LEU A 114 13.93 -15.06 -0.90
C LEU A 114 14.49 -15.46 -2.28
N ALA A 115 13.63 -15.52 -3.30
CA ALA A 115 14.03 -15.82 -4.67
C ALA A 115 15.08 -14.81 -5.19
N GLY A 116 14.86 -13.51 -4.92
CA GLY A 116 15.82 -12.47 -5.26
C GLY A 116 17.16 -12.66 -4.56
N LYS A 117 17.17 -13.02 -3.27
CA LYS A 117 18.37 -13.31 -2.50
C LYS A 117 19.11 -14.54 -3.01
N GLN A 118 18.38 -15.65 -3.30
CA GLN A 118 18.98 -16.86 -3.88
C GLN A 118 19.60 -16.61 -5.25
N LEU A 119 18.99 -15.77 -6.08
CA LEU A 119 19.46 -15.44 -7.42
C LEU A 119 20.48 -14.30 -7.47
N GLY A 120 20.71 -13.60 -6.35
CA GLY A 120 21.56 -12.41 -6.29
C GLY A 120 20.97 -11.20 -7.05
N LEU A 121 19.64 -11.11 -7.19
CA LEU A 121 18.95 -10.10 -7.97
C LEU A 121 17.94 -9.32 -7.15
N PRO A 122 17.78 -7.99 -7.37
CA PRO A 122 16.68 -7.24 -6.78
C PRO A 122 15.33 -7.67 -7.38
N VAL A 123 14.26 -7.61 -6.56
CA VAL A 123 12.92 -8.09 -6.95
C VAL A 123 12.42 -7.50 -8.27
N TYR A 124 12.65 -6.22 -8.56
CA TYR A 124 12.18 -5.64 -9.83
C TYR A 124 12.74 -6.35 -11.06
N LYS A 125 13.91 -6.98 -10.96
CA LYS A 125 14.48 -7.78 -12.07
C LYS A 125 13.73 -9.10 -12.25
N LEU A 126 13.23 -9.71 -11.17
CA LEU A 126 12.34 -10.87 -11.24
C LEU A 126 10.99 -10.51 -11.87
N LEU A 127 10.55 -9.26 -11.70
CA LEU A 127 9.32 -8.75 -12.30
C LEU A 127 9.46 -8.34 -13.78
N GLY A 128 10.61 -8.59 -14.41
CA GLY A 128 10.85 -8.31 -15.83
C GLY A 128 11.82 -7.16 -16.11
N GLY A 129 12.41 -6.57 -15.08
CA GLY A 129 13.44 -5.53 -15.18
C GLY A 129 12.92 -4.10 -15.08
N ALA A 130 13.86 -3.16 -14.97
CA ALA A 130 13.52 -1.75 -14.83
C ALA A 130 12.95 -1.15 -16.13
N ARG A 131 11.83 -0.47 -16.02
CA ARG A 131 11.18 0.29 -17.10
C ARG A 131 11.45 1.79 -17.02
N ARG A 132 12.20 2.22 -16.00
CA ARG A 132 12.58 3.63 -15.76
C ARG A 132 13.93 3.73 -15.08
N GLN A 133 14.57 4.90 -15.16
CA GLN A 133 15.90 5.15 -14.60
C GLN A 133 15.84 5.61 -13.12
N SER A 134 14.72 6.15 -12.71
CA SER A 134 14.48 6.62 -11.34
C SER A 134 13.01 6.49 -10.96
N LEU A 135 12.73 6.47 -9.66
CA LEU A 135 11.40 6.31 -9.09
C LEU A 135 10.84 7.66 -8.66
N THR A 136 9.51 7.79 -8.65
CA THR A 136 8.80 9.01 -8.27
C THR A 136 7.87 8.73 -7.09
N PRO A 137 8.35 8.91 -5.84
CA PRO A 137 7.50 8.78 -4.66
C PRO A 137 6.59 9.99 -4.51
N TYR A 138 5.42 9.79 -3.88
CA TYR A 138 4.68 10.88 -3.26
C TYR A 138 4.62 10.68 -1.74
N ALA A 139 4.58 11.81 -1.01
CA ALA A 139 4.39 11.81 0.44
C ALA A 139 2.92 11.91 0.78
N THR A 140 2.42 11.05 1.65
CA THR A 140 1.11 11.25 2.29
C THR A 140 1.26 12.22 3.45
N ILE A 141 0.45 13.25 3.46
CA ILE A 141 0.41 14.30 4.47
C ILE A 141 -0.80 14.05 5.35
N PHE A 142 -0.55 13.37 6.44
CA PHE A 142 -1.55 12.98 7.42
C PHE A 142 -1.39 13.85 8.67
N PRO A 143 -2.27 14.85 8.89
CA PRO A 143 -2.24 15.63 10.11
C PRO A 143 -2.70 14.79 11.29
N SER A 144 -2.27 15.13 12.50
CA SER A 144 -2.78 14.50 13.72
C SER A 144 -4.29 14.62 13.78
N LEU A 145 -4.96 13.62 14.37
CA LEU A 145 -6.42 13.58 14.45
C LEU A 145 -6.99 14.90 15.01
N PRO A 146 -8.08 15.39 14.41
CA PRO A 146 -8.59 16.73 14.69
C PRO A 146 -9.38 16.85 16.00
N GLN A 147 -9.57 15.77 16.77
CA GLN A 147 -10.34 15.81 18.01
C GLN A 147 -9.79 16.84 19.00
N GLY A 148 -10.64 17.80 19.37
CA GLY A 148 -10.29 18.87 20.31
C GLY A 148 -9.39 19.97 19.74
N ARG A 149 -9.16 19.99 18.42
CA ARG A 149 -8.36 20.98 17.70
C ARG A 149 -9.25 21.89 16.85
N THR A 150 -8.81 23.10 16.63
CA THR A 150 -9.42 23.99 15.64
C THR A 150 -8.93 23.62 14.23
N ILE A 151 -9.73 23.94 13.22
CA ILE A 151 -9.33 23.70 11.83
C ILE A 151 -8.07 24.48 11.45
N GLY A 152 -7.89 25.68 12.04
CA GLY A 152 -6.67 26.47 11.84
C GLY A 152 -5.42 25.75 12.32
N GLU A 153 -5.45 25.12 13.51
CA GLU A 153 -4.32 24.33 14.02
C GLU A 153 -4.00 23.13 13.16
N VAL A 154 -5.02 22.49 12.56
CA VAL A 154 -4.82 21.38 11.60
C VAL A 154 -4.18 21.87 10.31
N MET A 155 -4.65 23.01 9.76
CA MET A 155 -4.05 23.60 8.55
C MET A 155 -2.62 24.09 8.77
N ASP A 156 -2.32 24.67 9.95
CA ASP A 156 -0.95 25.04 10.33
C ASP A 156 -0.03 23.80 10.37
N GLU A 157 -0.52 22.66 10.85
CA GLU A 157 0.22 21.40 10.84
C GLU A 157 0.44 20.88 9.40
N ILE A 158 -0.59 20.88 8.55
CA ILE A 158 -0.47 20.53 7.14
C ILE A 158 0.58 21.41 6.46
N GLY A 159 0.58 22.71 6.69
CA GLY A 159 1.59 23.63 6.15
C GLY A 159 3.01 23.26 6.59
N ARG A 160 3.21 22.90 7.86
CA ARG A 160 4.52 22.43 8.36
C ARG A 160 4.93 21.10 7.71
N LEU A 161 3.99 20.16 7.54
CA LEU A 161 4.25 18.87 6.89
C LEU A 161 4.56 19.04 5.41
N PHE A 162 3.89 19.94 4.70
CA PHE A 162 4.26 20.31 3.32
C PHE A 162 5.69 20.85 3.23
N ALA A 163 6.02 21.82 4.08
CA ALA A 163 7.38 22.37 4.10
C ALA A 163 8.44 21.29 4.40
N ARG A 164 8.14 20.37 5.33
CA ARG A 164 9.02 19.24 5.65
C ARG A 164 9.15 18.27 4.46
N ALA A 165 8.05 17.89 3.81
CA ALA A 165 8.06 17.01 2.63
C ALA A 165 8.91 17.60 1.49
N LEU A 166 8.76 18.89 1.21
CA LEU A 166 9.56 19.59 0.20
C LEU A 166 11.04 19.64 0.57
N ALA A 167 11.37 19.85 1.84
CA ALA A 167 12.74 19.83 2.36
C ALA A 167 13.38 18.42 2.28
N LEU A 168 12.59 17.36 2.44
CA LEU A 168 13.01 15.97 2.23
C LEU A 168 13.18 15.61 0.75
N GLY A 169 12.83 16.50 -0.15
CA GLY A 169 13.02 16.34 -1.59
C GLY A 169 11.78 15.86 -2.36
N PHE A 170 10.62 15.65 -1.73
CA PHE A 170 9.39 15.29 -2.45
C PHE A 170 8.95 16.38 -3.42
N ARG A 171 8.34 15.98 -4.53
CA ARG A 171 7.71 16.86 -5.54
C ARG A 171 6.28 16.41 -5.88
N ALA A 172 5.77 15.45 -5.12
CA ALA A 172 4.39 15.00 -5.16
C ALA A 172 3.92 14.72 -3.72
N VAL A 173 2.71 15.13 -3.39
CA VAL A 173 2.09 14.91 -2.09
C VAL A 173 0.63 14.47 -2.26
N LYS A 174 0.13 13.70 -1.31
CA LYS A 174 -1.29 13.42 -1.11
C LYS A 174 -1.71 14.06 0.22
N MET A 175 -2.64 15.00 0.18
CA MET A 175 -3.17 15.65 1.36
C MET A 175 -4.39 14.86 1.84
N GLU A 176 -4.32 14.36 3.08
CA GLU A 176 -5.44 13.79 3.77
C GLU A 176 -6.40 14.90 4.20
N VAL A 177 -7.65 14.80 3.77
CA VAL A 177 -8.72 15.77 4.10
C VAL A 177 -9.82 15.12 4.94
N LEU A 178 -9.41 14.32 5.92
CA LEU A 178 -10.25 13.53 6.83
C LEU A 178 -10.92 14.42 7.90
N PHE A 179 -11.67 15.42 7.44
CA PHE A 179 -12.34 16.42 8.32
C PHE A 179 -13.85 16.13 8.47
N GLU A 180 -14.26 14.86 8.33
CA GLU A 180 -15.67 14.50 8.48
C GLU A 180 -16.20 14.88 9.86
N GLY A 181 -17.37 15.50 9.87
CA GLY A 181 -17.98 16.01 11.11
C GLY A 181 -17.39 17.29 11.69
N LEU A 182 -16.27 17.80 11.15
CA LEU A 182 -15.64 19.04 11.61
C LEU A 182 -15.94 20.22 10.69
N VAL A 183 -15.97 20.00 9.39
CA VAL A 183 -16.21 21.04 8.38
C VAL A 183 -17.28 20.61 7.40
N SER A 184 -18.08 21.60 6.97
CA SER A 184 -18.99 21.45 5.84
C SER A 184 -18.22 21.30 4.52
N ASP A 185 -18.88 20.80 3.48
CA ASP A 185 -18.28 20.70 2.15
C ASP A 185 -17.88 22.06 1.56
N ARG A 186 -18.56 23.14 1.97
CA ARG A 186 -18.19 24.52 1.60
C ARG A 186 -16.85 24.94 2.23
N GLU A 187 -16.66 24.63 3.49
CA GLU A 187 -15.41 24.89 4.20
C GLU A 187 -14.29 24.02 3.65
N LEU A 188 -14.57 22.74 3.34
CA LEU A 188 -13.62 21.82 2.74
C LEU A 188 -13.04 22.36 1.41
N VAL A 189 -13.87 22.94 0.55
CA VAL A 189 -13.40 23.60 -0.69
C VAL A 189 -12.40 24.72 -0.37
N ALA A 190 -12.67 25.55 0.65
CA ALA A 190 -11.75 26.62 1.04
C ALA A 190 -10.42 26.07 1.58
N LEU A 191 -10.46 25.00 2.39
CA LEU A 191 -9.28 24.36 2.97
C LEU A 191 -8.40 23.69 1.90
N ILE A 192 -9.01 23.06 0.89
CA ILE A 192 -8.27 22.49 -0.23
C ILE A 192 -7.55 23.58 -1.02
N ARG A 193 -8.22 24.72 -1.27
CA ARG A 193 -7.60 25.88 -1.94
C ARG A 193 -6.45 26.47 -1.11
N GLU A 194 -6.64 26.58 0.20
CA GLU A 194 -5.59 27.01 1.11
C GLU A 194 -4.39 26.04 1.09
N GLY A 195 -4.63 24.72 1.13
CA GLY A 195 -3.60 23.69 1.00
C GLY A 195 -2.81 23.83 -0.32
N ARG A 196 -3.50 24.04 -1.46
CA ARG A 196 -2.83 24.29 -2.74
C ARG A 196 -1.97 25.56 -2.70
N ASN A 197 -2.48 26.64 -2.11
CA ASN A 197 -1.73 27.90 -1.96
C ASN A 197 -0.48 27.72 -1.09
N MET A 198 -0.57 26.98 0.01
CA MET A 198 0.57 26.67 0.88
C MET A 198 1.62 25.83 0.16
N LEU A 199 1.18 24.82 -0.63
CA LEU A 199 2.07 23.92 -1.36
C LEU A 199 2.76 24.61 -2.54
N GLY A 200 2.09 25.60 -3.15
CA GLY A 200 2.57 26.32 -4.31
C GLY A 200 2.36 25.58 -5.63
N GLU A 201 2.71 26.24 -6.72
CA GLU A 201 2.66 25.70 -8.08
C GLU A 201 3.82 24.73 -8.34
N GLY A 202 3.67 23.82 -9.30
CA GLY A 202 4.72 22.90 -9.74
C GLY A 202 4.94 21.66 -8.86
N ILE A 203 4.17 21.52 -7.76
CA ILE A 203 4.14 20.31 -6.93
C ILE A 203 2.87 19.53 -7.25
N THR A 204 3.01 18.26 -7.58
CA THR A 204 1.85 17.37 -7.77
C THR A 204 1.09 17.20 -6.46
N MET A 205 -0.21 17.50 -6.48
CA MET A 205 -1.08 17.37 -5.30
C MET A 205 -2.21 16.41 -5.60
N ALA A 206 -2.35 15.39 -4.76
CA ALA A 206 -3.50 14.51 -4.72
C ALA A 206 -4.29 14.73 -3.42
N LEU A 207 -5.51 14.25 -3.37
CA LEU A 207 -6.38 14.35 -2.19
C LEU A 207 -6.91 12.98 -1.81
N ASP A 208 -7.01 12.73 -0.50
CA ASP A 208 -7.72 11.59 0.06
C ASP A 208 -8.86 12.07 0.95
N PHE A 209 -10.07 11.62 0.64
CA PHE A 209 -11.30 12.06 1.31
C PHE A 209 -11.79 11.06 2.37
N GLY A 210 -11.13 9.92 2.54
CA GLY A 210 -11.45 8.93 3.57
C GLY A 210 -12.89 8.44 3.55
N TYR A 211 -13.44 8.19 2.35
CA TYR A 211 -14.83 7.70 2.15
C TYR A 211 -15.91 8.66 2.66
N ARG A 212 -15.66 9.96 2.58
CA ARG A 212 -16.47 11.02 3.15
C ARG A 212 -17.93 10.98 2.73
N TRP A 213 -18.24 10.74 1.44
CA TRP A 213 -19.60 10.88 0.93
C TRP A 213 -20.29 9.54 0.68
N ARG A 214 -21.61 9.57 0.88
CA ARG A 214 -22.50 8.46 0.52
C ARG A 214 -23.33 8.75 -0.72
N ASP A 215 -23.32 10.01 -1.19
CA ASP A 215 -23.95 10.45 -2.43
C ASP A 215 -22.91 11.08 -3.35
N TRP A 216 -22.84 10.58 -4.58
CA TRP A 216 -21.92 11.09 -5.59
C TRP A 216 -22.18 12.56 -5.98
N HIS A 217 -23.39 13.09 -5.78
CA HIS A 217 -23.71 14.51 -6.05
C HIS A 217 -22.95 15.43 -5.08
N ASP A 218 -22.84 15.05 -3.79
CA ASP A 218 -22.13 15.81 -2.78
C ASP A 218 -20.63 15.80 -3.10
N ALA A 219 -20.07 14.63 -3.40
CA ALA A 219 -18.66 14.51 -3.86
C ALA A 219 -18.41 15.39 -5.08
N ARG A 220 -19.28 15.29 -6.10
CA ARG A 220 -19.19 16.11 -7.30
C ARG A 220 -19.26 17.59 -6.99
N TRP A 221 -20.16 18.02 -6.07
CA TRP A 221 -20.29 19.42 -5.70
C TRP A 221 -18.96 20.03 -5.22
N VAL A 222 -18.18 19.27 -4.44
CA VAL A 222 -16.84 19.67 -3.99
C VAL A 222 -15.84 19.64 -5.15
N LEU A 223 -15.78 18.54 -5.90
CA LEU A 223 -14.80 18.38 -6.98
C LEU A 223 -14.96 19.42 -8.08
N ASP A 224 -16.18 19.80 -8.46
CA ASP A 224 -16.44 20.86 -9.45
C ASP A 224 -15.89 22.23 -9.00
N ARG A 225 -15.70 22.43 -7.67
CA ARG A 225 -15.26 23.70 -7.07
C ARG A 225 -13.77 23.79 -6.79
N ILE A 226 -13.02 22.71 -7.00
CA ILE A 226 -11.58 22.63 -6.79
C ILE A 226 -10.82 22.28 -8.08
N VAL A 227 -11.48 22.36 -9.25
CA VAL A 227 -10.86 22.05 -10.55
C VAL A 227 -9.62 22.90 -10.81
N ASP A 228 -9.67 24.18 -10.40
CA ASP A 228 -8.57 25.14 -10.52
C ASP A 228 -7.42 24.91 -9.51
N CYS A 229 -7.55 23.95 -8.60
CA CYS A 229 -6.48 23.56 -7.67
C CYS A 229 -5.47 22.57 -8.28
N ASP A 230 -5.59 22.19 -9.56
CA ASP A 230 -4.71 21.24 -10.24
C ASP A 230 -4.49 19.95 -9.43
N ILE A 231 -5.58 19.28 -9.09
CA ILE A 231 -5.57 18.03 -8.31
C ILE A 231 -5.29 16.85 -9.24
N TYR A 232 -4.25 16.08 -8.92
CA TYR A 232 -3.82 14.95 -9.73
C TYR A 232 -4.83 13.79 -9.71
N PHE A 233 -5.30 13.40 -8.51
CA PHE A 233 -6.41 12.47 -8.32
C PHE A 233 -7.17 12.76 -7.00
N ALA A 234 -8.40 12.27 -6.92
CA ALA A 234 -9.27 12.26 -5.76
C ALA A 234 -9.50 10.82 -5.30
N GLU A 235 -8.96 10.47 -4.15
CA GLU A 235 -8.98 9.13 -3.53
C GLU A 235 -10.11 9.02 -2.52
N ALA A 236 -10.64 7.81 -2.35
CA ALA A 236 -11.61 7.44 -1.31
C ALA A 236 -12.79 8.43 -1.19
N THR A 237 -13.34 8.87 -2.32
CA THR A 237 -14.44 9.85 -2.35
C THR A 237 -15.74 9.28 -1.81
N LEU A 238 -16.15 8.11 -2.32
CA LEU A 238 -17.39 7.40 -1.97
C LEU A 238 -17.06 6.10 -1.24
N GLN A 239 -18.07 5.48 -0.65
CA GLN A 239 -17.90 4.17 -0.02
C GLN A 239 -17.36 3.15 -1.01
N HIS A 240 -16.46 2.28 -0.55
CA HIS A 240 -15.73 1.33 -1.39
C HIS A 240 -16.63 0.46 -2.30
N ASP A 241 -17.78 0.04 -1.79
CA ASP A 241 -18.71 -0.83 -2.53
C ASP A 241 -19.60 -0.08 -3.52
N ASP A 242 -19.59 1.26 -3.54
CA ASP A 242 -20.41 2.05 -4.48
C ASP A 242 -19.70 2.28 -5.82
N LEU A 243 -19.42 1.20 -6.55
CA LEU A 243 -18.78 1.27 -7.87
C LEU A 243 -19.61 2.08 -8.87
N HIS A 244 -20.94 2.01 -8.79
CA HIS A 244 -21.81 2.79 -9.68
C HIS A 244 -21.77 4.28 -9.38
N GLY A 245 -21.65 4.68 -8.12
CA GLY A 245 -21.43 6.06 -7.72
C GLY A 245 -20.08 6.58 -8.23
N HIS A 246 -19.01 5.78 -8.07
CA HIS A 246 -17.69 6.11 -8.62
C HIS A 246 -17.74 6.29 -10.14
N ALA A 247 -18.45 5.42 -10.88
CA ALA A 247 -18.61 5.56 -12.33
C ALA A 247 -19.34 6.85 -12.74
N ARG A 248 -20.36 7.25 -11.97
CA ARG A 248 -21.06 8.53 -12.21
C ARG A 248 -20.11 9.70 -11.94
N LEU A 249 -19.38 9.65 -10.84
CA LEU A 249 -18.42 10.69 -10.47
C LEU A 249 -17.30 10.80 -11.51
N ALA A 250 -16.71 9.69 -11.94
CA ALA A 250 -15.65 9.63 -12.95
C ALA A 250 -16.07 10.22 -14.29
N ARG A 251 -17.32 10.01 -14.72
CA ARG A 251 -17.86 10.58 -15.98
C ARG A 251 -18.07 12.09 -15.92
N HIS A 252 -18.29 12.66 -14.74
CA HIS A 252 -18.65 14.07 -14.58
C HIS A 252 -17.52 14.93 -14.01
N SER A 253 -16.49 14.33 -13.41
CA SER A 253 -15.37 15.06 -12.83
C SER A 253 -14.21 15.17 -13.81
N PRO A 254 -13.62 16.37 -13.99
CA PRO A 254 -12.35 16.51 -14.71
C PRO A 254 -11.13 16.02 -13.88
N ILE A 255 -11.30 15.88 -12.57
CA ILE A 255 -10.28 15.33 -11.66
C ILE A 255 -10.36 13.79 -11.75
N ARG A 256 -9.22 13.12 -11.86
CA ARG A 256 -9.16 11.65 -11.88
C ARG A 256 -9.72 11.09 -10.58
N ILE A 257 -10.71 10.23 -10.70
CA ILE A 257 -11.21 9.46 -9.56
C ILE A 257 -10.39 8.21 -9.42
N CYS A 258 -10.01 7.87 -8.19
CA CYS A 258 -9.25 6.67 -7.89
C CYS A 258 -9.84 5.88 -6.72
N GLY A 259 -9.39 4.64 -6.59
CA GLY A 259 -9.81 3.74 -5.53
C GLY A 259 -9.19 2.35 -5.69
N ALA A 260 -9.78 1.35 -5.03
CA ALA A 260 -9.35 -0.04 -5.04
C ALA A 260 -8.22 -0.38 -4.03
N GLU A 261 -7.95 0.44 -3.02
CA GLU A 261 -6.94 0.16 -2.00
C GLU A 261 -7.28 -1.08 -1.13
N HIS A 262 -8.57 -1.39 -0.97
CA HIS A 262 -9.05 -2.58 -0.27
C HIS A 262 -9.34 -3.77 -1.20
N ALA A 263 -9.23 -3.59 -2.52
CA ALA A 263 -9.53 -4.63 -3.49
C ALA A 263 -8.52 -5.78 -3.41
N ALA A 264 -9.04 -6.99 -3.21
CA ALA A 264 -8.25 -8.21 -3.17
C ALA A 264 -8.25 -8.89 -4.55
N THR A 265 -7.08 -9.06 -5.14
CA THR A 265 -6.85 -9.68 -6.44
C THR A 265 -7.33 -8.87 -7.66
N ARG A 266 -6.83 -9.25 -8.84
CA ARG A 266 -7.25 -8.70 -10.14
C ARG A 266 -8.75 -8.78 -10.40
N TRP A 267 -9.46 -9.71 -9.77
CA TRP A 267 -10.88 -9.90 -9.99
C TRP A 267 -11.72 -8.73 -9.42
N GLU A 268 -11.39 -8.24 -8.23
CA GLU A 268 -12.04 -7.07 -7.66
C GLU A 268 -11.55 -5.78 -8.31
N VAL A 269 -10.23 -5.66 -8.57
CA VAL A 269 -9.70 -4.48 -9.27
C VAL A 269 -10.29 -4.33 -10.67
N ARG A 270 -10.58 -5.44 -11.37
CA ARG A 270 -11.29 -5.40 -12.66
C ARG A 270 -12.64 -4.71 -12.54
N GLU A 271 -13.39 -4.98 -11.47
CA GLU A 271 -14.69 -4.34 -11.25
C GLU A 271 -14.54 -2.82 -11.06
N TRP A 272 -13.48 -2.36 -10.39
CA TRP A 272 -13.16 -0.95 -10.29
C TRP A 272 -12.89 -0.31 -11.65
N ILE A 273 -12.21 -1.01 -12.54
CA ILE A 273 -11.92 -0.54 -13.90
C ILE A 273 -13.18 -0.56 -14.77
N GLU A 274 -13.87 -1.69 -14.86
CA GLU A 274 -14.97 -1.89 -15.81
C GLU A 274 -16.28 -1.27 -15.33
N VAL A 275 -16.63 -1.42 -14.06
CA VAL A 275 -17.86 -0.90 -13.46
C VAL A 275 -17.64 0.46 -12.84
N GLY A 276 -16.61 0.63 -12.01
CA GLY A 276 -16.27 1.89 -11.35
C GLY A 276 -15.73 2.97 -12.28
N GLN A 277 -15.19 2.58 -13.44
CA GLN A 277 -14.65 3.48 -14.49
C GLN A 277 -13.63 4.50 -13.97
N VAL A 278 -12.88 4.10 -12.95
CA VAL A 278 -11.86 4.96 -12.35
C VAL A 278 -10.65 5.14 -13.28
N ALA A 279 -10.01 6.29 -13.21
CA ALA A 279 -8.83 6.61 -14.02
C ALA A 279 -7.52 6.09 -13.39
N VAL A 280 -7.55 5.82 -12.09
CA VAL A 280 -6.42 5.31 -11.30
C VAL A 280 -6.91 4.21 -10.38
N VAL A 281 -6.23 3.07 -10.36
CA VAL A 281 -6.43 2.04 -9.34
C VAL A 281 -5.26 2.04 -8.37
N GLN A 282 -5.57 1.80 -7.08
CA GLN A 282 -4.60 1.90 -5.98
C GLN A 282 -4.47 0.56 -5.22
N PRO A 283 -4.24 -0.58 -5.92
CA PRO A 283 -4.09 -1.84 -5.22
C PRO A 283 -2.94 -1.76 -4.23
N ASP A 284 -3.16 -2.22 -3.00
CA ASP A 284 -2.10 -2.35 -2.01
C ASP A 284 -1.40 -3.70 -2.17
N ILE A 285 -0.08 -3.70 -2.30
CA ILE A 285 0.71 -4.94 -2.47
C ILE A 285 0.51 -5.87 -1.27
N ASN A 286 0.30 -5.32 -0.08
CA ASN A 286 0.07 -6.08 1.15
C ASN A 286 -1.34 -6.67 1.27
N ARG A 287 -2.27 -6.24 0.40
CA ARG A 287 -3.69 -6.64 0.43
C ARG A 287 -4.13 -7.36 -0.83
N CYS A 288 -3.55 -7.04 -1.99
CA CYS A 288 -4.06 -7.52 -3.28
C CYS A 288 -3.54 -8.89 -3.72
N GLY A 289 -2.57 -9.48 -3.01
CA GLY A 289 -1.98 -10.78 -3.35
C GLY A 289 -0.48 -10.72 -3.68
N GLY A 290 0.23 -9.68 -3.24
CA GLY A 290 1.68 -9.53 -3.40
C GLY A 290 2.11 -9.14 -4.82
N PHE A 291 3.39 -9.35 -5.13
CA PHE A 291 4.00 -9.00 -6.43
C PHE A 291 3.41 -9.78 -7.60
N THR A 292 3.12 -11.06 -7.40
CA THR A 292 2.51 -11.90 -8.44
C THR A 292 1.19 -11.32 -8.92
N GLU A 293 0.35 -10.88 -8.00
CA GLU A 293 -0.99 -10.42 -8.35
C GLU A 293 -1.02 -8.95 -8.77
N ILE A 294 -0.25 -8.06 -8.12
CA ILE A 294 -0.21 -6.65 -8.53
C ILE A 294 0.38 -6.46 -9.93
N ARG A 295 1.30 -7.34 -10.35
CA ARG A 295 1.79 -7.38 -11.72
C ARG A 295 0.67 -7.68 -12.71
N ARG A 296 -0.16 -8.68 -12.45
CA ARG A 296 -1.34 -9.04 -13.27
C ARG A 296 -2.36 -7.90 -13.32
N ILE A 297 -2.56 -7.23 -12.19
CA ILE A 297 -3.39 -6.02 -12.11
C ILE A 297 -2.83 -4.93 -13.02
N ALA A 298 -1.53 -4.68 -12.98
CA ALA A 298 -0.90 -3.65 -13.81
C ALA A 298 -0.99 -3.95 -15.31
N GLU A 299 -0.75 -5.21 -15.70
CA GLU A 299 -0.89 -5.67 -17.08
C GLU A 299 -2.35 -5.51 -17.59
N MET A 300 -3.32 -5.81 -16.74
CA MET A 300 -4.74 -5.56 -17.04
C MET A 300 -5.06 -4.07 -17.16
N ALA A 301 -4.64 -3.25 -16.18
CA ALA A 301 -4.88 -1.81 -16.16
C ALA A 301 -4.32 -1.10 -17.40
N GLU A 302 -3.15 -1.55 -17.91
CA GLU A 302 -2.53 -1.04 -19.12
C GLU A 302 -3.44 -1.21 -20.35
N LEU A 303 -4.15 -2.34 -20.47
CA LEU A 303 -5.09 -2.59 -21.59
C LEU A 303 -6.26 -1.60 -21.60
N TYR A 304 -6.65 -1.08 -20.44
CA TYR A 304 -7.73 -0.10 -20.28
C TYR A 304 -7.23 1.36 -20.24
N GLY A 305 -5.91 1.59 -20.32
CA GLY A 305 -5.32 2.92 -20.18
C GLY A 305 -5.46 3.51 -18.77
N VAL A 306 -5.62 2.66 -17.74
CA VAL A 306 -5.76 3.03 -16.34
C VAL A 306 -4.39 3.03 -15.66
N GLN A 307 -4.12 4.07 -14.86
CA GLN A 307 -2.89 4.16 -14.08
C GLN A 307 -2.97 3.27 -12.84
N VAL A 308 -1.82 2.75 -12.41
CA VAL A 308 -1.69 2.00 -11.16
C VAL A 308 -0.78 2.78 -10.21
N VAL A 309 -1.36 3.34 -9.17
CA VAL A 309 -0.63 4.10 -8.13
C VAL A 309 -0.82 3.36 -6.82
N PRO A 310 0.07 2.43 -6.44
CA PRO A 310 -0.18 1.53 -5.32
C PRO A 310 -0.31 2.32 -4.00
N HIS A 311 -1.33 1.97 -3.22
CA HIS A 311 -1.45 2.33 -1.81
C HIS A 311 -0.30 1.70 -1.02
N GLY A 312 0.20 2.37 0.01
CA GLY A 312 1.34 1.86 0.78
C GLY A 312 1.47 2.45 2.18
N TRP A 313 0.58 2.06 3.10
CA TRP A 313 0.47 2.62 4.45
C TRP A 313 0.83 1.59 5.55
N LYS A 314 2.10 1.15 5.61
CA LYS A 314 2.60 0.24 6.68
C LYS A 314 4.07 0.53 7.00
N THR A 315 4.93 -0.46 6.89
CA THR A 315 6.33 -0.33 7.32
C THR A 315 7.30 -0.06 6.14
N GLY A 316 8.59 -0.10 6.40
CA GLY A 316 9.62 -0.01 5.37
C GLY A 316 9.63 -1.20 4.40
N ILE A 317 9.01 -2.35 4.74
CA ILE A 317 8.81 -3.46 3.81
C ILE A 317 7.86 -3.03 2.70
N THR A 318 6.71 -2.45 3.05
CA THR A 318 5.75 -1.89 2.08
C THR A 318 6.40 -0.84 1.20
N ALA A 319 7.18 0.08 1.79
CA ALA A 319 7.89 1.11 1.02
C ALA A 319 8.91 0.50 0.04
N ALA A 320 9.61 -0.57 0.42
CA ALA A 320 10.49 -1.31 -0.48
C ALA A 320 9.69 -1.98 -1.61
N CYS A 321 8.55 -2.59 -1.31
CA CYS A 321 7.67 -3.21 -2.32
C CYS A 321 7.22 -2.19 -3.37
N GLY A 322 6.76 -1.00 -2.96
CA GLY A 322 6.35 0.08 -3.85
C GLY A 322 7.47 0.52 -4.81
N ARG A 323 8.71 0.59 -4.33
CA ARG A 323 9.90 0.89 -5.14
C ARG A 323 10.15 -0.16 -6.22
N HIS A 324 10.13 -1.45 -5.87
CA HIS A 324 10.32 -2.55 -6.83
C HIS A 324 9.20 -2.60 -7.85
N PHE A 325 7.96 -2.43 -7.41
CA PHE A 325 6.80 -2.41 -8.30
C PHE A 325 6.89 -1.25 -9.30
N GLN A 326 7.11 -0.02 -8.83
CA GLN A 326 7.22 1.12 -9.72
C GLN A 326 8.40 1.00 -10.69
N ALA A 327 9.52 0.41 -10.27
CA ALA A 327 10.66 0.16 -11.14
C ALA A 327 10.29 -0.69 -12.36
N ALA A 328 9.47 -1.74 -12.16
CA ALA A 328 9.10 -2.71 -13.19
C ALA A 328 7.83 -2.35 -13.97
N CYS A 329 6.94 -1.52 -13.41
CA CYS A 329 5.60 -1.25 -13.96
C CYS A 329 5.55 0.06 -14.75
N PRO A 330 5.30 0.04 -16.09
CA PRO A 330 5.14 1.27 -16.87
C PRO A 330 3.90 2.07 -16.50
N ALA A 331 2.80 1.40 -16.12
CA ALA A 331 1.54 2.02 -15.74
C ALA A 331 1.55 2.72 -14.37
N ALA A 332 2.67 2.62 -13.59
CA ALA A 332 2.81 3.21 -12.26
C ALA A 332 3.61 4.53 -12.33
N PRO A 333 2.97 5.69 -12.55
CA PRO A 333 3.67 6.98 -12.63
C PRO A 333 4.20 7.44 -11.27
N LEU A 334 3.51 7.10 -10.20
CA LEU A 334 3.81 7.43 -8.80
C LEU A 334 3.68 6.18 -7.93
N PHE A 335 4.23 6.21 -6.73
CA PHE A 335 3.95 5.25 -5.66
C PHE A 335 3.92 5.95 -4.31
N GLU A 336 3.12 5.45 -3.39
CA GLU A 336 3.02 5.97 -2.04
C GLU A 336 4.28 5.64 -1.24
N HIS A 337 4.83 6.66 -0.59
CA HIS A 337 5.98 6.49 0.30
C HIS A 337 5.71 7.15 1.64
N LEU A 338 5.31 6.34 2.60
CA LEU A 338 5.15 6.78 3.98
C LEU A 338 6.54 7.08 4.56
N SER A 339 6.90 8.36 4.65
CA SER A 339 8.19 8.77 5.22
C SER A 339 8.13 8.74 6.74
N PRO A 340 9.10 8.10 7.42
CA PRO A 340 9.17 8.10 8.88
C PRO A 340 9.44 9.50 9.48
N GLU A 341 9.81 10.47 8.66
CA GLU A 341 10.01 11.85 9.06
C GLU A 341 8.77 12.74 8.95
N LEU A 342 7.72 12.24 8.28
CA LEU A 342 6.43 12.92 8.12
C LEU A 342 5.33 12.28 8.95
N PHE A 343 5.50 11.03 9.33
CA PHE A 343 4.53 10.26 10.09
C PHE A 343 5.23 9.46 11.19
N ASP A 344 4.88 9.74 12.46
CA ASP A 344 5.50 9.08 13.61
C ASP A 344 4.88 7.70 13.88
N SER A 345 5.37 6.70 13.17
CA SER A 345 5.07 5.30 13.43
C SER A 345 6.33 4.57 13.85
N PRO A 346 6.40 4.04 15.09
CA PRO A 346 7.55 3.29 15.56
C PRO A 346 7.86 2.06 14.68
N LEU A 347 6.84 1.31 14.23
CA LEU A 347 7.03 0.17 13.32
C LEU A 347 7.62 0.62 11.99
N ARG A 348 7.11 1.73 11.41
CA ARG A 348 7.63 2.26 10.14
C ARG A 348 9.09 2.70 10.26
N ARG A 349 9.47 3.30 11.37
CA ARG A 349 10.82 3.84 11.60
C ARG A 349 11.83 2.76 11.94
N ASP A 350 11.45 1.79 12.78
CA ASP A 350 12.41 0.91 13.47
C ASP A 350 12.57 -0.47 12.81
N LEU A 351 11.58 -0.94 12.03
CA LEU A 351 11.46 -2.36 11.67
C LEU A 351 12.47 -2.82 10.63
N VAL A 352 12.79 -2.00 9.62
CA VAL A 352 13.73 -2.35 8.55
C VAL A 352 14.73 -1.24 8.24
N THR A 353 15.88 -1.63 7.68
CA THR A 353 16.93 -0.74 7.16
C THR A 353 17.46 -1.29 5.83
N PRO A 354 18.05 -0.45 4.95
CA PRO A 354 18.16 1.02 5.01
C PRO A 354 16.90 1.75 4.54
N GLU A 355 16.74 3.00 4.97
CA GLU A 355 15.76 3.91 4.42
C GLU A 355 16.31 4.59 3.15
N PRO A 356 15.57 4.62 2.02
CA PRO A 356 16.02 5.27 0.81
C PRO A 356 15.98 6.80 0.93
N THR A 357 16.90 7.47 0.21
CA THR A 357 16.91 8.94 0.11
C THR A 357 16.14 9.43 -1.11
N ILE A 358 15.54 10.62 -0.98
CA ILE A 358 14.82 11.31 -2.05
C ILE A 358 15.62 12.54 -2.45
N GLN A 359 15.78 12.77 -3.75
CA GLN A 359 16.41 13.97 -4.29
C GLN A 359 15.58 14.50 -5.47
N ASP A 360 15.14 15.75 -5.38
CA ASP A 360 14.32 16.42 -6.40
C ASP A 360 13.14 15.58 -6.94
N GLY A 361 12.37 15.02 -6.02
CA GLY A 361 11.22 14.16 -6.32
C GLY A 361 11.57 12.79 -6.87
N ARG A 362 12.81 12.35 -6.77
CA ARG A 362 13.29 11.09 -7.32
C ARG A 362 13.97 10.21 -6.27
N MET A 363 13.80 8.91 -6.43
CA MET A 363 14.59 7.88 -5.74
C MET A 363 15.38 7.06 -6.76
N THR A 364 16.51 6.52 -6.34
CA THR A 364 17.26 5.51 -7.12
C THR A 364 16.50 4.20 -7.17
N LEU A 365 16.82 3.39 -8.18
CA LEU A 365 16.36 2.00 -8.22
C LEU A 365 16.90 1.24 -6.99
N PRO A 366 16.14 0.24 -6.46
CA PRO A 366 16.66 -0.60 -5.40
C PRO A 366 17.93 -1.33 -5.83
N GLU A 367 18.94 -1.34 -4.98
CA GLU A 367 20.18 -2.09 -5.16
C GLU A 367 20.21 -3.28 -4.19
N GLY A 368 20.97 -4.30 -4.54
CA GLY A 368 21.06 -5.51 -3.74
C GLY A 368 19.98 -6.55 -4.02
N PRO A 369 20.18 -7.78 -3.52
CA PRO A 369 19.27 -8.91 -3.73
C PRO A 369 17.96 -8.75 -2.95
N GLY A 370 16.90 -9.36 -3.46
CA GLY A 370 15.59 -9.35 -2.82
C GLY A 370 14.98 -7.95 -2.77
N LEU A 371 14.38 -7.60 -1.65
CA LEU A 371 13.78 -6.28 -1.38
C LEU A 371 14.84 -5.19 -1.11
N GLY A 372 16.09 -5.59 -0.84
CA GLY A 372 17.17 -4.64 -0.51
C GLY A 372 17.01 -3.97 0.86
N VAL A 373 16.22 -4.56 1.74
CA VAL A 373 16.06 -4.15 3.15
C VAL A 373 16.15 -5.37 4.07
N GLU A 374 16.60 -5.14 5.30
CA GLU A 374 16.74 -6.19 6.30
C GLU A 374 15.96 -5.85 7.57
N LEU A 375 15.37 -6.87 8.22
CA LEU A 375 14.71 -6.71 9.51
C LEU A 375 15.72 -6.31 10.58
N ASN A 376 15.30 -5.38 11.44
CA ASN A 376 16.01 -5.04 12.67
C ASN A 376 15.60 -6.02 13.78
N PRO A 377 16.49 -6.93 14.23
CA PRO A 377 16.13 -7.94 15.24
C PRO A 377 15.68 -7.33 16.56
N ALA A 378 16.25 -6.18 16.96
CA ALA A 378 15.86 -5.51 18.19
C ALA A 378 14.46 -4.91 18.12
N ALA A 379 14.04 -4.42 16.95
CA ALA A 379 12.69 -3.94 16.73
C ALA A 379 11.68 -5.12 16.71
N VAL A 380 12.02 -6.22 16.04
CA VAL A 380 11.19 -7.42 16.05
C VAL A 380 10.96 -7.90 17.49
N GLU A 381 12.01 -8.05 18.29
CA GLU A 381 11.90 -8.49 19.70
C GLU A 381 11.06 -7.53 20.55
N ARG A 382 11.19 -6.22 20.31
CA ARG A 382 10.46 -5.17 21.04
C ARG A 382 8.95 -5.20 20.75
N TYR A 383 8.57 -5.40 19.49
CA TYR A 383 7.18 -5.27 19.03
C TYR A 383 6.45 -6.60 18.90
N LEU A 384 7.12 -7.75 19.12
CA LEU A 384 6.51 -9.06 18.99
C LEU A 384 5.38 -9.24 19.99
N ILE A 385 4.19 -9.54 19.48
CA ILE A 385 3.04 -9.94 20.30
C ILE A 385 3.34 -11.33 20.85
N ARG A 386 3.55 -11.41 22.14
CA ARG A 386 3.71 -12.69 22.85
C ARG A 386 2.34 -13.15 23.30
N GLY A 387 1.87 -14.26 22.72
CA GLY A 387 0.59 -14.91 23.04
C GLY A 387 0.57 -15.57 24.40
#